data_0b6c122de7dcc87be3fa9f00bb301485
#
_entry.id   0b6c122de7dcc87be3fa9f00bb301485
#
_cell.length_a   1.000
_cell.length_b   1.000
_cell.length_c   1.000
_cell.angle_alpha   90.00
_cell.angle_beta   90.00
_cell.angle_gamma   90.00
#
_symmetry.space_group_name_H-M   'P 1'
#
loop_
_entity.id
_entity.type
_entity.pdbx_description
1 polymer ?
#
loop_
_entity_poly.entity_id
_entity_poly.type
_entity_poly.pdbx_seq_one_letter_code
_entity_poly.pdbx_strand_id
1 'polypeptide(L)'
;MLFKKLFRQLFDSLIRNSLIYSYFVSLNQQKQKQLISQWTLAFKQNIKLFDDIKNAGFRCYSQFDEDGIILYLLTLIGIKNSTVVEICCGNGHESMSANLI
;
A
#
# COMPACT_ATOMS: atom_id res chain seq x y z
N MET A 1 -29.58 3.83 -6.96
CA MET A 1 -28.59 3.97 -5.89
C MET A 1 -28.38 2.68 -5.09
N LEU A 2 -29.45 2.02 -4.61
CA LEU A 2 -29.34 0.75 -3.87
C LEU A 2 -28.71 -0.36 -4.72
N PHE A 3 -29.08 -0.47 -6.00
CA PHE A 3 -28.57 -1.45 -6.93
C PHE A 3 -27.05 -1.30 -7.18
N LYS A 4 -26.56 -0.07 -7.36
CA LYS A 4 -25.12 0.21 -7.54
C LYS A 4 -24.32 -0.18 -6.28
N LYS A 5 -24.87 0.09 -5.10
CA LYS A 5 -24.23 -0.24 -3.83
C LYS A 5 -24.18 -1.76 -3.64
N LEU A 6 -25.28 -2.45 -3.90
CA LEU A 6 -25.37 -3.91 -3.82
C LEU A 6 -24.45 -4.60 -4.83
N PHE A 7 -24.45 -4.14 -6.07
CA PHE A 7 -23.58 -4.65 -7.13
C PHE A 7 -22.10 -4.47 -6.77
N ARG A 8 -21.74 -3.28 -6.25
CA ARG A 8 -20.36 -3.03 -5.81
C ARG A 8 -19.96 -3.97 -4.66
N GLN A 9 -20.83 -4.17 -3.68
CA GLN A 9 -20.55 -5.09 -2.57
C GLN A 9 -20.39 -6.54 -3.04
N LEU A 10 -21.26 -7.01 -3.93
CA LEU A 10 -21.17 -8.36 -4.52
C LEU A 10 -19.90 -8.50 -5.35
N PHE A 11 -19.57 -7.50 -6.16
CA PHE A 11 -18.38 -7.50 -7.00
C PHE A 11 -17.11 -7.50 -6.14
N ASP A 12 -17.05 -6.67 -5.10
CA ASP A 12 -15.94 -6.62 -4.15
C ASP A 12 -15.77 -7.96 -3.42
N SER A 13 -16.87 -8.60 -3.03
CA SER A 13 -16.86 -9.91 -2.39
C SER A 13 -16.34 -11.00 -3.32
N LEU A 14 -16.81 -11.02 -4.57
CA LEU A 14 -16.38 -11.99 -5.58
C LEU A 14 -14.88 -11.83 -5.91
N ILE A 15 -14.41 -10.60 -6.06
CA ILE A 15 -12.99 -10.32 -6.33
C ILE A 15 -12.12 -10.76 -5.16
N ARG A 16 -12.51 -10.44 -3.92
CA ARG A 16 -11.74 -10.80 -2.72
C ARG A 16 -11.57 -12.29 -2.53
N ASN A 17 -12.57 -13.07 -2.89
CA ASN A 17 -12.57 -14.53 -2.76
C ASN A 17 -12.03 -15.25 -4.00
N SER A 18 -11.54 -14.51 -5.01
CA SER A 18 -11.08 -15.10 -6.27
C SER A 18 -9.57 -15.32 -6.30
N LEU A 19 -9.11 -16.25 -7.13
CA LEU A 19 -7.69 -16.43 -7.46
C LEU A 19 -7.08 -15.16 -8.08
N ILE A 20 -7.90 -14.35 -8.77
CA ILE A 20 -7.51 -13.07 -9.36
C ILE A 20 -7.08 -12.09 -8.28
N TYR A 21 -7.83 -11.98 -7.18
CA TYR A 21 -7.47 -11.12 -6.06
C TYR A 21 -6.11 -11.52 -5.46
N SER A 22 -5.91 -12.82 -5.19
CA SER A 22 -4.63 -13.34 -4.68
C SER A 22 -3.47 -13.03 -5.62
N TYR A 23 -3.70 -13.13 -6.92
CA TYR A 23 -2.71 -12.79 -7.94
C TYR A 23 -2.33 -11.32 -7.92
N PHE A 24 -3.33 -10.42 -7.86
CA PHE A 24 -3.07 -8.97 -7.77
C PHE A 24 -2.34 -8.59 -6.48
N VAL A 25 -2.70 -9.17 -5.35
CA VAL A 25 -1.99 -8.96 -4.07
C VAL A 25 -0.54 -9.39 -4.19
N SER A 26 -0.28 -10.55 -4.76
CA SER A 26 1.08 -11.05 -5.00
C SER A 26 1.90 -10.13 -5.91
N LEU A 27 1.31 -9.64 -7.00
CA LEU A 27 1.97 -8.68 -7.90
C LEU A 27 2.31 -7.37 -7.20
N ASN A 28 1.38 -6.83 -6.41
CA ASN A 28 1.60 -5.61 -5.65
C ASN A 28 2.74 -5.78 -4.65
N GLN A 29 2.79 -6.91 -3.94
CA GLN A 29 3.87 -7.22 -3.01
C GLN A 29 5.22 -7.31 -3.72
N GLN A 30 5.29 -7.96 -4.87
CA GLN A 30 6.52 -8.06 -5.67
C GLN A 30 7.01 -6.69 -6.14
N LYS A 31 6.11 -5.86 -6.66
CA LYS A 31 6.44 -4.48 -7.09
C LYS A 31 6.95 -3.63 -5.93
N GLN A 32 6.33 -3.74 -4.76
CA GLN A 32 6.75 -3.00 -3.57
C GLN A 32 8.12 -3.47 -3.07
N LYS A 33 8.40 -4.77 -3.09
CA LYS A 33 9.74 -5.30 -2.77
C LYS A 33 10.81 -4.76 -3.71
N GLN A 34 10.52 -4.67 -5.01
CA GLN A 34 11.42 -4.07 -5.99
C GLN A 34 11.67 -2.58 -5.68
N LEU A 35 10.62 -1.82 -5.38
CA LEU A 35 10.74 -0.41 -5.00
C LEU A 35 11.60 -0.23 -3.75
N ILE A 36 11.37 -1.02 -2.70
CA ILE A 36 12.18 -1.00 -1.48
C ILE A 36 13.65 -1.24 -1.80
N SER A 37 13.96 -2.22 -2.63
CA SER A 37 15.34 -2.53 -3.04
C SER A 37 15.98 -1.38 -3.80
N GLN A 38 15.25 -0.78 -4.75
CA GLN A 38 15.72 0.36 -5.53
C GLN A 38 15.96 1.59 -4.66
N TRP A 39 15.02 1.90 -3.76
CA TRP A 39 15.13 3.04 -2.86
C TRP A 39 16.27 2.85 -1.85
N THR A 40 16.42 1.65 -1.30
CA THR A 40 17.51 1.32 -0.38
C THR A 40 18.87 1.52 -1.05
N LEU A 41 19.02 1.06 -2.29
CA LEU A 41 20.25 1.24 -3.06
C LEU A 41 20.55 2.72 -3.31
N ALA A 42 19.53 3.49 -3.72
CA ALA A 42 19.64 4.93 -3.94
C ALA A 42 20.07 5.68 -2.67
N PHE A 43 19.49 5.33 -1.52
CA PHE A 43 19.86 5.92 -0.23
C PHE A 43 21.32 5.63 0.14
N LYS A 44 21.78 4.41 -0.07
CA LYS A 44 23.18 4.04 0.15
C LYS A 44 24.16 4.82 -0.73
N GLN A 45 23.71 5.21 -1.92
CA GLN A 45 24.51 5.99 -2.87
C GLN A 45 24.31 7.50 -2.74
N ASN A 46 23.53 7.95 -1.74
CA ASN A 46 23.17 9.36 -1.54
C ASN A 46 22.48 10.00 -2.76
N ILE A 47 21.71 9.21 -3.50
CA ILE A 47 20.93 9.68 -4.63
C ILE A 47 19.58 10.18 -4.13
N LYS A 48 19.25 11.44 -4.45
CA LYS A 48 17.93 12.00 -4.19
C LYS A 48 16.94 11.53 -5.25
N LEU A 49 15.96 10.72 -4.85
CA LEU A 49 14.98 10.15 -5.78
C LEU A 49 13.82 11.09 -6.10
N PHE A 50 13.35 11.85 -5.11
CA PHE A 50 12.18 12.71 -5.24
C PHE A 50 12.45 14.08 -4.68
N ASP A 51 12.03 15.13 -5.40
CA ASP A 51 12.06 16.51 -4.91
C ASP A 51 10.95 16.76 -3.88
N ASP A 52 9.79 16.14 -4.08
CA ASP A 52 8.66 16.16 -3.17
C ASP A 52 8.32 14.72 -2.79
N ILE A 53 8.15 14.46 -1.49
CA ILE A 53 7.77 13.15 -0.95
C ILE A 53 6.46 12.64 -1.54
N LYS A 54 5.56 13.51 -1.96
CA LYS A 54 4.31 13.15 -2.63
C LYS A 54 4.52 12.35 -3.91
N ASN A 55 5.66 12.52 -4.58
CA ASN A 55 6.01 11.79 -5.78
C ASN A 55 6.32 10.31 -5.52
N ALA A 56 6.55 9.91 -4.27
CA ALA A 56 6.64 8.51 -3.86
C ALA A 56 5.26 7.85 -3.69
N GLY A 57 4.17 8.62 -3.76
CA GLY A 57 2.81 8.15 -3.51
C GLY A 57 2.33 7.12 -4.51
N PHE A 58 1.68 6.10 -4.01
CA PHE A 58 0.82 5.17 -4.74
C PHE A 58 -0.25 4.63 -3.79
N ARG A 59 -1.30 4.05 -4.34
CA ARG A 59 -2.43 3.53 -3.59
C ARG A 59 -2.57 2.02 -3.77
N CYS A 60 -2.67 1.30 -2.65
CA CYS A 60 -3.09 -0.11 -2.62
C CYS A 60 -4.34 -0.28 -1.76
N TYR A 61 -4.33 0.23 -0.54
CA TYR A 61 -5.41 0.10 0.45
C TYR A 61 -5.86 1.42 1.02
N SER A 62 -4.99 2.42 1.13
CA SER A 62 -5.32 3.73 1.66
C SER A 62 -6.31 4.51 0.76
N GLN A 63 -6.88 5.57 1.29
CA GLN A 63 -7.86 6.38 0.58
C GLN A 63 -7.25 7.14 -0.61
N PHE A 64 -6.02 7.60 -0.46
CA PHE A 64 -5.26 8.33 -1.48
C PHE A 64 -3.90 7.66 -1.72
N ASP A 65 -2.82 8.42 -1.76
CA ASP A 65 -1.49 7.95 -2.14
C ASP A 65 -0.60 7.56 -0.94
N GLU A 66 -1.17 7.48 0.25
CA GLU A 66 -0.43 7.32 1.50
C GLU A 66 0.36 6.02 1.57
N ASP A 67 -0.08 4.95 0.93
CA ASP A 67 0.63 3.67 0.95
C ASP A 67 2.06 3.79 0.43
N GLY A 68 2.23 4.49 -0.68
CA GLY A 68 3.55 4.74 -1.27
C GLY A 68 4.43 5.64 -0.41
N ILE A 69 3.85 6.70 0.12
CA ILE A 69 4.56 7.65 0.99
C ILE A 69 5.04 6.97 2.27
N ILE A 70 4.18 6.18 2.91
CA ILE A 70 4.52 5.42 4.13
C ILE A 70 5.63 4.41 3.83
N LEU A 71 5.52 3.66 2.74
CA LEU A 71 6.53 2.69 2.34
C LEU A 71 7.89 3.35 2.12
N TYR A 72 7.90 4.50 1.44
CA TYR A 72 9.11 5.28 1.20
C TYR A 72 9.75 5.75 2.52
N LEU A 73 8.97 6.31 3.43
CA LEU A 73 9.44 6.74 4.75
C LEU A 73 9.99 5.58 5.58
N LEU A 74 9.30 4.45 5.61
CA LEU A 74 9.76 3.27 6.33
C LEU A 74 11.04 2.68 5.73
N THR A 75 11.21 2.77 4.43
CA THR A 75 12.45 2.36 3.75
C THR A 75 13.61 3.28 4.15
N LEU A 76 13.35 4.58 4.26
CA LEU A 76 14.36 5.58 4.63
C LEU A 76 14.82 5.43 6.09
N ILE A 77 13.88 5.26 7.03
CA ILE A 77 14.18 5.21 8.47
C ILE A 77 14.47 3.80 9.00
N GLY A 78 14.08 2.78 8.25
CA GLY A 78 14.15 1.38 8.65
C GLY A 78 13.01 0.94 9.57
N ILE A 79 12.69 -0.34 9.52
CA ILE A 79 11.65 -0.94 10.38
C ILE A 79 12.33 -1.56 11.60
N LYS A 80 11.97 -1.07 12.79
CA LYS A 80 12.56 -1.52 14.05
C LYS A 80 11.72 -2.58 14.77
N ASN A 81 10.44 -2.64 14.49
CA ASN A 81 9.51 -3.66 15.01
C ASN A 81 8.37 -3.88 14.02
N SER A 82 7.57 -4.90 14.24
CA SER A 82 6.45 -5.28 13.36
C SER A 82 5.08 -4.92 13.95
N THR A 83 5.02 -3.98 14.87
CA THR A 83 3.76 -3.54 15.47
C THR A 83 3.27 -2.27 14.78
N VAL A 84 2.02 -2.27 14.33
CA VAL A 84 1.35 -1.14 13.71
C VAL A 84 0.05 -0.87 14.47
N VAL A 85 -0.20 0.40 14.77
CA VAL A 85 -1.47 0.86 15.36
C VAL A 85 -2.05 1.94 14.48
N GLU A 86 -3.30 1.78 14.09
CA GLU A 86 -4.05 2.76 13.32
C GLU A 86 -5.36 3.08 14.01
N ILE A 87 -5.65 4.37 14.15
CA ILE A 87 -6.87 4.87 14.78
C ILE A 87 -7.82 5.36 13.68
N CYS A 88 -9.12 5.11 13.85
CA CYS A 88 -10.16 5.53 12.90
C CYS A 88 -10.05 4.86 11.51
N CYS A 89 -9.65 3.59 11.47
CA CYS A 89 -9.54 2.84 10.21
C CYS A 89 -10.89 2.28 9.70
N GLY A 90 -11.99 2.49 10.42
CA GLY A 90 -13.31 1.97 10.06
C GLY A 90 -13.32 0.44 9.96
N ASN A 91 -13.71 -0.09 8.78
CA ASN A 91 -13.71 -1.53 8.50
C ASN A 91 -12.35 -2.06 7.99
N GLY A 92 -11.32 -1.22 7.93
CA GLY A 92 -10.00 -1.57 7.45
C GLY A 92 -9.83 -1.60 5.92
N HIS A 93 -10.87 -1.31 5.15
CA HIS A 93 -10.79 -1.34 3.67
C HIS A 93 -9.97 -0.21 3.08
N GLU A 94 -9.93 0.93 3.75
CA GLU A 94 -9.15 2.12 3.37
C GLU A 94 -8.10 2.44 4.43
N SER A 95 -7.50 1.39 4.99
CA SER A 95 -6.54 1.49 6.08
C SER A 95 -5.13 1.76 5.54
N MET A 96 -4.44 2.70 6.14
CA MET A 96 -3.03 2.97 5.84
C MET A 96 -2.09 1.86 6.31
N SER A 97 -2.49 1.11 7.33
CA SER A 97 -1.68 0.00 7.86
C SER A 97 -1.88 -1.31 7.09
N ALA A 98 -2.95 -1.46 6.33
CA ALA A 98 -3.27 -2.70 5.62
C ALA A 98 -2.17 -3.13 4.63
N ASN A 99 -1.48 -2.17 4.02
CA ASN A 99 -0.39 -2.45 3.09
C ASN A 99 0.91 -2.90 3.79
N LEU A 100 1.00 -2.77 5.10
CA LEU A 100 2.18 -3.10 5.91
C LEU A 100 2.10 -4.50 6.53
N ILE A 101 0.96 -5.17 6.40
CA ILE A 101 0.69 -6.51 6.92
C ILE A 101 0.87 -7.56 5.79
#